data_5927073a917e12ae5b04956a816c5030
#
_entry.id   5927073a917e12ae5b04956a816c5030
#
_cell.length_a   1.000
_cell.length_b   1.000
_cell.length_c   1.000
_cell.angle_alpha   90.00
_cell.angle_beta   90.00
_cell.angle_gamma   90.00
#
_symmetry.space_group_name_H-M   'P 1'
#
loop_
_entity.id
_entity.type
_entity.pdbx_description
1 polymer ?
#
loop_
_entity_poly.entity_id
_entity_poly.type
_entity_poly.pdbx_seq_one_letter_code
_entity_poly.pdbx_strand_id
1 'polypeptide(L)'
;VNVFDEFEWRGLVYDATPGLRELLGREALTAYIGFDPTAASLHVGSLLPILGLARLQRGGHSPVAIAGGGTGRIGDPSGKTQERQLLTPEKVEENLQGIKAQLARFLDFEAASNPARIVNNADWLGQISLIDFLRDVGKYFSINAMMAKESIRRRLEGEEGLSFTEFSYMLLQAYDFLVLYDRYNCRLQMGGSDQWGNITAGADLIRRLRGGEGAAEGKLAHGLVFPLVTTSSGVKFGKTEAGTIWLDPELTPPFRFYQFWINTDDRDVVPYLKSFTWLRREEIAELEETLRTAPQEREAQRRLAREVTAMVHGEDALAKAERATAVLFGAEIADLEPRDVSDIFADVPSIEIERARLEGDGLPLADLLIAAG
;
A
#
# COMPACT_ATOMS: atom_id res chain seq x y z
N VAL A 1 -2.01 6.33 -24.38
CA VAL A 1 -3.21 6.18 -23.51
C VAL A 1 -2.97 7.07 -22.30
N ASN A 2 -3.93 7.93 -21.93
CA ASN A 2 -3.81 8.77 -20.75
C ASN A 2 -3.92 7.90 -19.49
N VAL A 3 -2.95 7.99 -18.60
CA VAL A 3 -2.93 7.20 -17.35
C VAL A 3 -4.10 7.56 -16.43
N PHE A 4 -4.66 8.76 -16.52
CA PHE A 4 -5.86 9.13 -15.78
C PHE A 4 -7.08 8.29 -16.21
N ASP A 5 -7.23 8.02 -17.50
CA ASP A 5 -8.32 7.19 -18.02
C ASP A 5 -8.19 5.72 -17.52
N GLU A 6 -6.94 5.25 -17.39
CA GLU A 6 -6.66 3.94 -16.77
C GLU A 6 -7.06 3.92 -15.29
N PHE A 7 -6.72 4.95 -14.52
CA PHE A 7 -7.15 5.06 -13.13
C PHE A 7 -8.67 5.13 -13.00
N GLU A 8 -9.33 5.94 -13.83
CA GLU A 8 -10.79 6.10 -13.79
C GLU A 8 -11.52 4.80 -14.15
N TRP A 9 -11.10 4.14 -15.22
CA TRP A 9 -11.68 2.86 -15.62
C TRP A 9 -11.56 1.79 -14.53
N ARG A 10 -10.42 1.77 -13.82
CA ARG A 10 -10.20 0.85 -12.69
C ARG A 10 -10.95 1.23 -11.43
N GLY A 11 -11.62 2.38 -11.40
CA GLY A 11 -12.29 2.89 -10.21
C GLY A 11 -11.32 3.44 -9.15
N LEU A 12 -10.13 3.84 -9.58
CA LEU A 12 -9.05 4.31 -8.70
C LEU A 12 -9.03 5.83 -8.50
N VAL A 13 -9.90 6.58 -9.13
CA VAL A 13 -10.04 8.02 -8.91
C VAL A 13 -11.15 8.26 -7.90
N TYR A 14 -10.80 8.58 -6.66
CA TYR A 14 -11.75 9.03 -5.65
C TYR A 14 -11.98 10.54 -5.76
N ASP A 15 -10.89 11.32 -5.85
CA ASP A 15 -10.93 12.76 -6.08
C ASP A 15 -9.62 13.20 -6.75
N ALA A 16 -9.67 14.29 -7.49
CA ALA A 16 -8.52 14.87 -8.18
C ALA A 16 -8.70 16.39 -8.35
N THR A 17 -7.58 17.13 -8.35
CA THR A 17 -7.62 18.57 -8.62
C THR A 17 -8.04 18.84 -10.07
N PRO A 18 -8.76 19.95 -10.34
CA PRO A 18 -9.18 20.32 -11.69
C PRO A 18 -8.01 20.40 -12.67
N GLY A 19 -8.25 19.97 -13.90
CA GLY A 19 -7.27 20.03 -15.00
C GLY A 19 -6.19 18.96 -15.00
N LEU A 20 -6.18 18.05 -14.00
CA LEU A 20 -5.15 16.99 -13.90
C LEU A 20 -5.24 15.99 -15.06
N ARG A 21 -6.45 15.60 -15.50
CA ARG A 21 -6.65 14.68 -16.63
C ARG A 21 -6.00 15.19 -17.90
N GLU A 22 -6.27 16.45 -18.25
CA GLU A 22 -5.73 17.11 -19.43
C GLU A 22 -4.21 17.25 -19.32
N LEU A 23 -3.73 17.55 -18.13
CA LEU A 23 -2.31 17.71 -17.86
C LEU A 23 -1.54 16.40 -18.06
N LEU A 24 -2.02 15.29 -17.49
CA LEU A 24 -1.43 13.95 -17.65
C LEU A 24 -1.48 13.45 -19.11
N GLY A 25 -2.43 13.92 -19.91
CA GLY A 25 -2.49 13.60 -21.34
C GLY A 25 -1.56 14.44 -22.21
N ARG A 26 -1.07 15.59 -21.71
CA ARG A 26 -0.32 16.56 -22.49
C ARG A 26 1.19 16.51 -22.24
N GLU A 27 1.62 16.24 -21.03
CA GLU A 27 3.03 16.27 -20.64
C GLU A 27 3.38 15.18 -19.63
N ALA A 28 4.64 14.73 -19.64
CA ALA A 28 5.16 13.84 -18.63
C ALA A 28 5.35 14.59 -17.31
N LEU A 29 4.77 14.07 -16.23
CA LEU A 29 4.87 14.65 -14.89
C LEU A 29 5.79 13.83 -13.99
N THR A 30 6.38 14.50 -13.02
CA THR A 30 6.88 13.83 -11.82
C THR A 30 5.77 13.80 -10.78
N ALA A 31 5.49 12.62 -10.23
CA ALA A 31 4.50 12.42 -9.18
C ALA A 31 5.07 11.64 -8.00
N TYR A 32 4.51 11.83 -6.80
CA TYR A 32 5.00 11.12 -5.64
C TYR A 32 3.91 10.55 -4.73
N ILE A 33 4.29 9.54 -3.96
CA ILE A 33 3.57 9.04 -2.79
C ILE A 33 4.55 8.87 -1.63
N GLY A 34 4.12 9.21 -0.42
CA GLY A 34 4.88 9.00 0.81
C GLY A 34 4.56 7.65 1.46
N PHE A 35 5.59 7.01 2.02
CA PHE A 35 5.50 5.77 2.76
C PHE A 35 6.20 5.94 4.12
N ASP A 36 5.43 6.08 5.18
CA ASP A 36 5.96 6.16 6.54
C ASP A 36 6.40 4.77 7.04
N PRO A 37 7.61 4.63 7.56
CA PRO A 37 8.21 3.36 7.97
C PRO A 37 7.70 2.89 9.34
N THR A 38 6.39 2.67 9.45
CA THR A 38 5.74 2.24 10.70
C THR A 38 5.98 0.77 11.05
N ALA A 39 6.48 -0.02 10.11
CA ALA A 39 6.91 -1.41 10.26
C ALA A 39 8.03 -1.73 9.27
N ALA A 40 8.74 -2.84 9.48
CA ALA A 40 9.81 -3.30 8.59
C ALA A 40 9.32 -3.73 7.20
N SER A 41 8.02 -3.95 7.05
CA SER A 41 7.36 -4.34 5.80
C SER A 41 6.16 -3.47 5.51
N LEU A 42 5.86 -3.30 4.23
CA LEU A 42 4.56 -2.85 3.73
C LEU A 42 3.57 -4.02 3.77
N HIS A 43 2.29 -3.72 3.78
CA HIS A 43 1.21 -4.72 3.79
C HIS A 43 0.34 -4.62 2.53
N VAL A 44 -0.57 -5.57 2.31
CA VAL A 44 -1.42 -5.59 1.11
C VAL A 44 -2.20 -4.29 0.87
N GLY A 45 -2.56 -3.54 1.91
CA GLY A 45 -3.18 -2.22 1.77
C GLY A 45 -2.26 -1.18 1.12
N SER A 46 -0.94 -1.37 1.21
CA SER A 46 0.05 -0.50 0.56
C SER A 46 0.23 -0.82 -0.93
N LEU A 47 -0.28 -1.97 -1.41
CA LEU A 47 -0.17 -2.33 -2.84
C LEU A 47 -0.89 -1.34 -3.74
N LEU A 48 -2.04 -0.81 -3.32
CA LEU A 48 -2.77 0.15 -4.14
C LEU A 48 -1.95 1.40 -4.46
N PRO A 49 -1.39 2.15 -3.49
CA PRO A 49 -0.52 3.28 -3.78
C PRO A 49 0.76 2.90 -4.53
N ILE A 50 1.37 1.73 -4.23
CA ILE A 50 2.55 1.24 -4.97
C ILE A 50 2.20 1.02 -6.44
N LEU A 51 1.12 0.30 -6.73
CA LEU A 51 0.65 0.05 -8.10
C LEU A 51 0.16 1.32 -8.78
N GLY A 52 -0.31 2.31 -8.02
CA GLY A 52 -0.59 3.65 -8.51
C GLY A 52 0.64 4.32 -9.10
N LEU A 53 1.76 4.33 -8.36
CA LEU A 53 3.05 4.83 -8.88
C LEU A 53 3.56 4.01 -10.07
N ALA A 54 3.45 2.68 -10.02
CA ALA A 54 3.90 1.82 -11.09
C ALA A 54 3.07 2.00 -12.38
N ARG A 55 1.74 2.19 -12.28
CA ARG A 55 0.89 2.55 -13.43
C ARG A 55 1.26 3.91 -14.02
N LEU A 56 1.52 4.88 -13.14
CA LEU A 56 1.97 6.20 -13.55
C LEU A 56 3.29 6.09 -14.34
N GLN A 57 4.25 5.29 -13.87
CA GLN A 57 5.51 5.06 -14.57
C GLN A 57 5.30 4.40 -15.93
N ARG A 58 4.46 3.36 -16.01
CA ARG A 58 4.08 2.73 -17.29
C ARG A 58 3.36 3.68 -18.24
N GLY A 59 2.67 4.68 -17.71
CA GLY A 59 2.07 5.78 -18.47
C GLY A 59 3.05 6.84 -18.97
N GLY A 60 4.37 6.67 -18.74
CA GLY A 60 5.40 7.59 -19.21
C GLY A 60 5.72 8.75 -18.26
N HIS A 61 5.21 8.73 -17.03
CA HIS A 61 5.49 9.72 -15.99
C HIS A 61 6.57 9.24 -15.03
N SER A 62 7.24 10.15 -14.31
CA SER A 62 8.34 9.82 -13.39
C SER A 62 7.86 9.66 -11.96
N PRO A 63 7.86 8.44 -11.38
CA PRO A 63 7.45 8.23 -10.02
C PRO A 63 8.54 8.54 -9.01
N VAL A 64 8.15 9.15 -7.89
CA VAL A 64 8.99 9.34 -6.70
C VAL A 64 8.29 8.68 -5.51
N ALA A 65 8.99 7.83 -4.80
CA ALA A 65 8.56 7.33 -3.50
C ALA A 65 9.29 8.10 -2.39
N ILE A 66 8.54 8.77 -1.50
CA ILE A 66 9.14 9.33 -0.29
C ILE A 66 9.19 8.23 0.78
N ALA A 67 10.36 7.96 1.27
CA ALA A 67 10.57 7.25 2.52
C ALA A 67 10.46 8.24 3.68
N GLY A 68 9.47 8.05 4.55
CA GLY A 68 9.15 8.97 5.64
C GLY A 68 10.09 8.89 6.84
N GLY A 69 11.42 9.03 6.63
CA GLY A 69 12.40 8.97 7.72
C GLY A 69 12.26 10.10 8.74
N GLY A 70 11.76 11.27 8.31
CA GLY A 70 11.39 12.39 9.17
C GLY A 70 9.97 12.27 9.71
N THR A 71 8.99 12.14 8.81
CA THR A 71 7.55 12.07 9.16
C THR A 71 7.18 10.82 9.94
N GLY A 72 7.84 9.69 9.71
CA GLY A 72 7.63 8.45 10.46
C GLY A 72 7.96 8.55 11.97
N ARG A 73 8.74 9.56 12.36
CA ARG A 73 9.04 9.86 13.77
C ARG A 73 7.95 10.70 14.45
N ILE A 74 7.03 11.26 13.67
CA ILE A 74 5.92 12.11 14.14
C ILE A 74 4.61 11.33 14.11
N GLY A 75 4.31 10.66 13.00
CA GLY A 75 3.10 9.86 12.79
C GLY A 75 1.93 10.67 12.22
N ASP A 76 1.40 10.19 11.09
CA ASP A 76 0.24 10.77 10.43
C ASP A 76 -1.06 10.44 11.19
N PRO A 77 -1.85 11.44 11.62
CA PRO A 77 -3.14 11.22 12.26
C PRO A 77 -4.26 10.82 11.29
N SER A 78 -4.06 10.97 9.98
CA SER A 78 -5.09 10.73 8.95
C SER A 78 -5.59 9.28 8.99
N GLY A 79 -6.94 9.11 9.02
CA GLY A 79 -7.56 7.79 9.07
C GLY A 79 -7.34 7.00 10.36
N LYS A 80 -6.89 7.66 11.45
CA LYS A 80 -6.63 7.04 12.76
C LYS A 80 -7.53 7.62 13.84
N THR A 81 -7.86 6.79 14.82
CA THR A 81 -8.62 7.18 16.02
C THR A 81 -7.73 7.40 17.24
N GLN A 82 -6.52 6.84 17.24
CA GLN A 82 -5.56 6.89 18.36
C GLN A 82 -4.21 7.43 17.91
N GLU A 83 -3.47 8.02 18.84
CA GLU A 83 -2.10 8.48 18.62
C GLU A 83 -1.16 7.31 18.27
N ARG A 84 -0.24 7.55 17.35
CA ARG A 84 0.76 6.54 16.99
C ARG A 84 1.86 6.46 18.05
N GLN A 85 2.32 5.23 18.33
CA GLN A 85 3.54 5.04 19.09
C GLN A 85 4.74 5.62 18.32
N LEU A 86 5.48 6.51 18.96
CA LEU A 86 6.67 7.10 18.37
C LEU A 86 7.79 6.05 18.29
N LEU A 87 8.38 5.93 17.10
CA LEU A 87 9.50 5.02 16.85
C LEU A 87 10.83 5.74 17.10
N THR A 88 11.85 4.97 17.52
CA THR A 88 13.21 5.51 17.63
C THR A 88 13.82 5.73 16.24
N PRO A 89 14.81 6.64 16.09
CA PRO A 89 15.48 6.87 14.81
C PRO A 89 16.07 5.58 14.20
N GLU A 90 16.64 4.70 15.05
CA GLU A 90 17.24 3.44 14.63
C GLU A 90 16.17 2.49 14.05
N LYS A 91 15.00 2.41 14.71
CA LYS A 91 13.90 1.57 14.23
C LYS A 91 13.29 2.10 12.94
N VAL A 92 13.20 3.42 12.79
CA VAL A 92 12.78 4.06 11.54
C VAL A 92 13.75 3.72 10.42
N GLU A 93 15.06 3.78 10.62
CA GLU A 93 16.07 3.44 9.61
C GLU A 93 16.02 1.96 9.23
N GLU A 94 15.91 1.06 10.20
CA GLU A 94 15.73 -0.38 9.95
C GLU A 94 14.51 -0.64 9.05
N ASN A 95 13.36 -0.06 9.42
CA ASN A 95 12.12 -0.21 8.66
C ASN A 95 12.23 0.36 7.24
N LEU A 96 12.95 1.49 7.06
CA LEU A 96 13.17 2.10 5.75
C LEU A 96 13.87 1.18 4.77
N GLN A 97 14.84 0.39 5.22
CA GLN A 97 15.57 -0.54 4.35
C GLN A 97 14.63 -1.61 3.78
N GLY A 98 13.74 -2.18 4.62
CA GLY A 98 12.74 -3.14 4.17
C GLY A 98 11.76 -2.54 3.14
N ILE A 99 11.26 -1.33 3.39
CA ILE A 99 10.35 -0.62 2.48
C ILE A 99 11.02 -0.32 1.13
N LYS A 100 12.26 0.16 1.13
CA LYS A 100 13.02 0.43 -0.11
C LYS A 100 13.19 -0.83 -0.96
N ALA A 101 13.56 -1.95 -0.33
CA ALA A 101 13.71 -3.23 -1.02
C ALA A 101 12.38 -3.72 -1.64
N GLN A 102 11.26 -3.51 -0.96
CA GLN A 102 9.94 -3.87 -1.48
C GLN A 102 9.52 -2.97 -2.64
N LEU A 103 9.67 -1.65 -2.54
CA LEU A 103 9.35 -0.71 -3.62
C LEU A 103 10.16 -0.99 -4.89
N ALA A 104 11.41 -1.43 -4.74
CA ALA A 104 12.27 -1.77 -5.88
C ALA A 104 11.77 -2.96 -6.72
N ARG A 105 10.81 -3.74 -6.22
CA ARG A 105 10.19 -4.83 -7.00
C ARG A 105 9.10 -4.33 -7.96
N PHE A 106 8.53 -3.16 -7.71
CA PHE A 106 7.39 -2.63 -8.45
C PHE A 106 7.73 -1.48 -9.37
N LEU A 107 8.80 -0.75 -9.07
CA LEU A 107 9.23 0.45 -9.77
C LEU A 107 10.55 0.21 -10.49
N ASP A 108 10.65 0.71 -11.72
CA ASP A 108 11.87 0.61 -12.52
C ASP A 108 12.74 1.85 -12.27
N PHE A 109 13.89 1.64 -11.60
CA PHE A 109 14.86 2.68 -11.27
C PHE A 109 15.86 2.92 -12.38
N GLU A 110 15.93 2.02 -13.37
CA GLU A 110 16.88 2.08 -14.50
C GLU A 110 16.19 2.48 -15.82
N ALA A 111 14.90 2.81 -15.77
CA ALA A 111 14.15 3.22 -16.96
C ALA A 111 14.84 4.40 -17.67
N ALA A 112 15.06 4.28 -18.98
CA ALA A 112 15.83 5.26 -19.76
C ALA A 112 15.20 6.67 -19.80
N SER A 113 13.87 6.78 -19.77
CA SER A 113 13.15 8.05 -19.93
C SER A 113 12.54 8.59 -18.64
N ASN A 114 12.09 7.72 -17.74
CA ASN A 114 11.33 8.08 -16.54
C ASN A 114 11.68 7.17 -15.35
N PRO A 115 12.97 7.11 -14.95
CA PRO A 115 13.40 6.28 -13.85
C PRO A 115 12.68 6.66 -12.56
N ALA A 116 12.29 5.66 -11.78
CA ALA A 116 11.78 5.86 -10.44
C ALA A 116 12.85 6.44 -9.51
N ARG A 117 12.42 7.10 -8.44
CA ARG A 117 13.32 7.58 -7.39
C ARG A 117 12.76 7.26 -6.02
N ILE A 118 13.66 6.96 -5.09
CA ILE A 118 13.35 6.92 -3.66
C ILE A 118 14.14 8.04 -3.00
N VAL A 119 13.44 8.88 -2.24
CA VAL A 119 14.04 9.97 -1.45
C VAL A 119 13.61 9.84 0.01
N ASN A 120 14.46 10.30 0.93
CA ASN A 120 14.16 10.30 2.36
C ASN A 120 13.87 11.72 2.82
N ASN A 121 12.67 11.97 3.37
CA ASN A 121 12.33 13.32 3.84
C ASN A 121 13.12 13.76 5.09
N ALA A 122 13.79 12.86 5.79
CA ALA A 122 14.74 13.22 6.83
C ALA A 122 15.89 14.10 6.30
N ASP A 123 16.23 14.00 5.00
CA ASP A 123 17.32 14.78 4.37
C ASP A 123 17.06 16.28 4.35
N TRP A 124 15.81 16.72 4.43
CA TRP A 124 15.45 18.14 4.49
C TRP A 124 14.72 18.52 5.76
N LEU A 125 13.85 17.66 6.30
CA LEU A 125 13.16 17.93 7.57
C LEU A 125 14.14 17.98 8.75
N GLY A 126 15.21 17.19 8.71
CA GLY A 126 16.26 17.19 9.73
C GLY A 126 17.22 18.38 9.67
N GLN A 127 17.21 19.15 8.57
CA GLN A 127 18.15 20.27 8.35
C GLN A 127 17.52 21.65 8.60
N ILE A 128 16.20 21.79 8.44
CA ILE A 128 15.52 23.04 8.66
C ILE A 128 15.40 23.31 10.18
N SER A 129 15.80 24.51 10.61
CA SER A 129 15.58 24.88 12.01
C SER A 129 14.09 25.09 12.31
N LEU A 130 13.67 24.83 13.56
CA LEU A 130 12.29 25.08 13.98
C LEU A 130 11.84 26.51 13.69
N ILE A 131 12.71 27.49 13.93
CA ILE A 131 12.41 28.91 13.74
C ILE A 131 12.20 29.21 12.25
N ASP A 132 13.08 28.71 11.37
CA ASP A 132 12.94 28.89 9.94
C ASP A 132 11.69 28.19 9.41
N PHE A 133 11.41 26.99 9.87
CA PHE A 133 10.19 26.26 9.48
C PHE A 133 8.91 27.04 9.87
N LEU A 134 8.83 27.54 11.10
CA LEU A 134 7.67 28.34 11.54
C LEU A 134 7.55 29.66 10.77
N ARG A 135 8.68 30.35 10.51
CA ARG A 135 8.71 31.61 9.76
C ARG A 135 8.35 31.43 8.28
N ASP A 136 8.93 30.42 7.63
CA ASP A 136 8.89 30.31 6.16
C ASP A 136 7.82 29.36 5.65
N VAL A 137 7.35 28.43 6.48
CA VAL A 137 6.29 27.47 6.17
C VAL A 137 5.06 27.73 7.05
N GLY A 138 5.23 27.73 8.36
CA GLY A 138 4.12 27.80 9.32
C GLY A 138 3.20 29.00 9.12
N LYS A 139 3.74 30.17 8.75
CA LYS A 139 2.96 31.39 8.53
C LYS A 139 1.90 31.27 7.42
N TYR A 140 2.02 30.30 6.51
CA TYR A 140 1.06 30.07 5.45
C TYR A 140 -0.11 29.17 5.85
N PHE A 141 -0.09 28.61 7.07
CA PHE A 141 -1.12 27.75 7.60
C PHE A 141 -1.98 28.47 8.63
N SER A 142 -3.25 28.63 8.35
CA SER A 142 -4.21 29.16 9.31
C SER A 142 -4.69 28.03 10.22
N ILE A 143 -4.63 28.24 11.54
CA ILE A 143 -5.14 27.28 12.55
C ILE A 143 -6.60 26.95 12.27
N ASN A 144 -7.43 27.95 11.96
CA ASN A 144 -8.84 27.72 11.65
C ASN A 144 -9.04 26.80 10.44
N ALA A 145 -8.23 26.97 9.37
CA ALA A 145 -8.29 26.11 8.20
C ALA A 145 -7.79 24.69 8.49
N MET A 146 -6.78 24.55 9.34
CA MET A 146 -6.29 23.24 9.77
C MET A 146 -7.33 22.50 10.62
N MET A 147 -7.93 23.17 11.59
CA MET A 147 -8.99 22.59 12.46
C MET A 147 -10.25 22.20 11.67
N ALA A 148 -10.54 22.86 10.56
CA ALA A 148 -11.68 22.55 9.69
C ALA A 148 -11.47 21.28 8.85
N LYS A 149 -10.25 20.74 8.74
CA LYS A 149 -9.98 19.49 8.01
C LYS A 149 -10.67 18.32 8.71
N GLU A 150 -11.28 17.43 7.91
CA GLU A 150 -12.10 16.33 8.43
C GLU A 150 -11.29 15.39 9.36
N SER A 151 -10.05 15.07 8.99
CA SER A 151 -9.17 14.21 9.80
C SER A 151 -8.87 14.82 11.18
N ILE A 152 -8.62 16.12 11.23
CA ILE A 152 -8.36 16.85 12.50
C ILE A 152 -9.64 16.95 13.32
N ARG A 153 -10.76 17.38 12.71
CA ARG A 153 -12.05 17.52 13.39
C ARG A 153 -12.47 16.20 14.03
N ARG A 154 -12.38 15.09 13.29
CA ARG A 154 -12.74 13.75 13.78
C ARG A 154 -11.90 13.34 15.00
N ARG A 155 -10.61 13.72 15.06
CA ARG A 155 -9.73 13.46 16.21
C ARG A 155 -10.06 14.36 17.40
N LEU A 156 -10.40 15.64 17.17
CA LEU A 156 -10.80 16.56 18.22
C LEU A 156 -12.16 16.22 18.87
N GLU A 157 -13.04 15.57 18.12
CA GLU A 157 -14.34 15.06 18.62
C GLU A 157 -14.19 13.74 19.39
N GLY A 158 -13.03 13.06 19.29
CA GLY A 158 -12.72 11.82 20.01
C GLY A 158 -12.27 12.06 21.45
N GLU A 159 -12.30 11.01 22.28
CA GLU A 159 -11.96 11.08 23.70
C GLU A 159 -10.47 11.40 23.97
N GLU A 160 -9.56 10.90 23.11
CA GLU A 160 -8.10 11.05 23.30
C GLU A 160 -7.55 12.39 22.81
N GLY A 161 -8.33 13.15 22.03
CA GLY A 161 -7.89 14.44 21.48
C GLY A 161 -6.79 14.29 20.41
N LEU A 162 -6.01 15.35 20.22
CA LEU A 162 -4.95 15.45 19.21
C LEU A 162 -3.73 16.16 19.80
N SER A 163 -2.56 15.53 19.80
CA SER A 163 -1.32 16.19 20.25
C SER A 163 -0.87 17.25 19.24
N PHE A 164 -0.08 18.23 19.71
CA PHE A 164 0.52 19.21 18.82
C PHE A 164 1.46 18.56 17.79
N THR A 165 2.11 17.48 18.17
CA THR A 165 2.97 16.68 17.29
C THR A 165 2.17 16.15 16.09
N GLU A 166 1.08 15.43 16.33
CA GLU A 166 0.22 14.94 15.26
C GLU A 166 -0.44 16.08 14.47
N PHE A 167 -0.88 17.14 15.14
CA PHE A 167 -1.47 18.32 14.50
C PHE A 167 -0.52 18.99 13.51
N SER A 168 0.79 19.01 13.81
CA SER A 168 1.82 19.60 12.95
C SER A 168 2.17 18.73 11.73
N TYR A 169 1.79 17.45 11.69
CA TYR A 169 2.13 16.52 10.60
C TYR A 169 1.77 17.08 9.22
N MET A 170 0.59 17.68 9.09
CA MET A 170 0.13 18.27 7.82
C MET A 170 1.12 19.28 7.24
N LEU A 171 1.79 20.06 8.09
CA LEU A 171 2.78 21.05 7.66
C LEU A 171 4.05 20.37 7.12
N LEU A 172 4.45 19.25 7.74
CA LEU A 172 5.64 18.49 7.32
C LEU A 172 5.41 17.88 5.92
N GLN A 173 4.27 17.24 5.72
CA GLN A 173 3.92 16.67 4.41
C GLN A 173 3.72 17.75 3.33
N ALA A 174 3.17 18.90 3.68
CA ALA A 174 3.07 20.03 2.76
C ALA A 174 4.45 20.59 2.38
N TYR A 175 5.38 20.62 3.31
CA TYR A 175 6.77 21.01 3.06
C TYR A 175 7.50 19.97 2.20
N ASP A 176 7.27 18.69 2.40
CA ASP A 176 7.76 17.62 1.51
C ASP A 176 7.35 17.89 0.06
N PHE A 177 6.09 18.23 -0.18
CA PHE A 177 5.60 18.53 -1.52
C PHE A 177 6.29 19.76 -2.13
N LEU A 178 6.48 20.81 -1.33
CA LEU A 178 7.22 22.00 -1.75
C LEU A 178 8.68 21.66 -2.13
N VAL A 179 9.37 20.89 -1.30
CA VAL A 179 10.76 20.47 -1.57
C VAL A 179 10.85 19.63 -2.84
N LEU A 180 9.92 18.68 -3.03
CA LEU A 180 9.90 17.88 -4.26
C LEU A 180 9.53 18.71 -5.48
N TYR A 181 8.63 19.68 -5.35
CA TYR A 181 8.30 20.61 -6.41
C TYR A 181 9.54 21.41 -6.85
N ASP A 182 10.28 21.99 -5.90
CA ASP A 182 11.45 22.82 -6.18
C ASP A 182 12.64 22.00 -6.70
N ARG A 183 12.91 20.81 -6.15
CA ARG A 183 14.11 20.01 -6.46
C ARG A 183 13.92 19.06 -7.63
N TYR A 184 12.72 18.51 -7.80
CA TYR A 184 12.45 17.41 -8.75
C TYR A 184 11.37 17.76 -9.76
N ASN A 185 10.90 19.03 -9.81
CA ASN A 185 9.74 19.44 -10.63
C ASN A 185 8.52 18.51 -10.42
N CYS A 186 8.34 18.06 -9.17
CA CYS A 186 7.24 17.17 -8.82
C CYS A 186 5.95 17.97 -8.69
N ARG A 187 5.01 17.75 -9.60
CA ARG A 187 3.78 18.53 -9.70
C ARG A 187 2.52 17.76 -9.31
N LEU A 188 2.65 16.48 -9.00
CA LEU A 188 1.52 15.63 -8.59
C LEU A 188 1.85 14.90 -7.30
N GLN A 189 0.99 15.05 -6.28
CA GLN A 189 0.98 14.18 -5.12
C GLN A 189 -0.20 13.23 -5.22
N MET A 190 0.03 11.94 -4.94
CA MET A 190 -1.00 10.91 -4.89
C MET A 190 -1.05 10.27 -3.51
N GLY A 191 -2.18 9.65 -3.17
CA GLY A 191 -2.36 8.96 -1.89
C GLY A 191 -3.74 8.33 -1.75
N GLY A 192 -4.06 7.80 -0.58
CA GLY A 192 -5.43 7.38 -0.24
C GLY A 192 -6.35 8.58 -0.01
N SER A 193 -7.66 8.37 -0.05
CA SER A 193 -8.64 9.46 0.14
C SER A 193 -8.54 10.13 1.52
N ASP A 194 -8.02 9.43 2.53
CA ASP A 194 -7.69 10.00 3.83
C ASP A 194 -6.57 11.05 3.79
N GLN A 195 -5.75 11.06 2.73
CA GLN A 195 -4.65 12.00 2.50
C GLN A 195 -5.09 13.30 1.81
N TRP A 196 -6.32 13.43 1.36
CA TRP A 196 -6.78 14.59 0.59
C TRP A 196 -6.49 15.93 1.28
N GLY A 197 -6.71 15.98 2.60
CA GLY A 197 -6.43 17.17 3.41
C GLY A 197 -4.95 17.58 3.39
N ASN A 198 -4.04 16.62 3.52
CA ASN A 198 -2.60 16.86 3.51
C ASN A 198 -2.12 17.25 2.10
N ILE A 199 -2.61 16.54 1.06
CA ILE A 199 -2.28 16.79 -0.34
C ILE A 199 -2.68 18.21 -0.76
N THR A 200 -3.92 18.61 -0.46
CA THR A 200 -4.42 19.95 -0.78
C THR A 200 -3.69 21.06 -0.01
N ALA A 201 -3.27 20.76 1.24
CA ALA A 201 -2.46 21.70 2.02
C ALA A 201 -1.09 21.95 1.36
N GLY A 202 -0.44 20.91 0.83
CA GLY A 202 0.80 21.03 0.07
C GLY A 202 0.65 21.79 -1.23
N ALA A 203 -0.39 21.49 -2.02
CA ALA A 203 -0.69 22.21 -3.25
C ALA A 203 -0.98 23.70 -2.99
N ASP A 204 -1.70 24.03 -1.90
CA ASP A 204 -1.94 25.39 -1.46
C ASP A 204 -0.66 26.13 -1.05
N LEU A 205 0.25 25.45 -0.35
CA LEU A 205 1.55 25.99 0.05
C LEU A 205 2.37 26.37 -1.20
N ILE A 206 2.45 25.46 -2.17
CA ILE A 206 3.15 25.71 -3.44
C ILE A 206 2.51 26.88 -4.19
N ARG A 207 1.19 26.94 -4.28
CA ARG A 207 0.48 28.05 -4.90
C ARG A 207 0.80 29.40 -4.26
N ARG A 208 0.87 29.46 -2.94
CA ARG A 208 1.19 30.71 -2.18
C ARG A 208 2.64 31.12 -2.33
N LEU A 209 3.56 30.19 -2.46
CA LEU A 209 4.99 30.49 -2.53
C LEU A 209 5.54 30.60 -3.95
N ARG A 210 4.92 29.94 -4.92
CA ARG A 210 5.39 29.83 -6.33
C ARG A 210 4.40 30.35 -7.36
N GLY A 211 3.16 30.64 -6.94
CA GLY A 211 2.10 31.18 -7.77
C GLY A 211 2.12 32.71 -7.76
N GLY A 212 3.06 33.35 -8.48
CA GLY A 212 3.07 34.81 -8.65
C GLY A 212 1.95 35.30 -9.59
N GLU A 213 1.74 36.64 -9.67
CA GLU A 213 0.86 37.26 -10.67
C GLU A 213 1.28 36.81 -12.08
N GLY A 214 0.40 36.05 -12.77
CA GLY A 214 0.68 35.46 -14.07
C GLY A 214 1.18 34.03 -14.09
N ALA A 215 1.19 33.32 -12.96
CA ALA A 215 1.37 31.87 -12.96
C ALA A 215 0.17 31.25 -13.69
N ALA A 216 0.43 30.70 -14.90
CA ALA A 216 -0.62 30.10 -15.72
C ALA A 216 -1.27 28.94 -14.93
N GLU A 217 -2.60 28.93 -14.91
CA GLU A 217 -3.38 27.78 -14.43
C GLU A 217 -2.81 26.50 -15.08
N GLY A 218 -2.54 25.46 -14.28
CA GLY A 218 -1.97 24.22 -14.76
C GLY A 218 -0.43 24.07 -14.65
N LYS A 219 0.32 25.12 -14.23
CA LYS A 219 1.76 24.98 -13.90
C LYS A 219 2.02 24.64 -12.43
N LEU A 220 1.01 24.69 -11.60
CA LEU A 220 1.10 24.47 -10.16
C LEU A 220 0.94 22.99 -9.81
N ALA A 221 0.92 22.72 -8.52
CA ALA A 221 0.83 21.39 -7.99
C ALA A 221 -0.61 20.83 -8.01
N HIS A 222 -0.72 19.54 -8.20
CA HIS A 222 -1.96 18.79 -8.31
C HIS A 222 -2.02 17.66 -7.30
N GLY A 223 -3.23 17.19 -7.00
CA GLY A 223 -3.49 16.04 -6.17
C GLY A 223 -4.40 15.02 -6.86
N LEU A 224 -4.17 13.74 -6.57
CA LEU A 224 -5.05 12.63 -6.94
C LEU A 224 -5.13 11.67 -5.77
N VAL A 225 -6.32 11.26 -5.38
CA VAL A 225 -6.50 10.29 -4.31
C VAL A 225 -7.26 9.07 -4.77
N PHE A 226 -6.79 7.92 -4.29
CA PHE A 226 -7.40 6.61 -4.49
C PHE A 226 -8.47 6.36 -3.42
N PRO A 227 -9.53 5.59 -3.72
CA PRO A 227 -10.45 5.13 -2.69
C PRO A 227 -9.72 4.26 -1.65
N LEU A 228 -10.13 4.32 -0.41
CA LEU A 228 -9.69 3.35 0.59
C LEU A 228 -10.27 1.98 0.26
N VAL A 229 -9.42 0.96 0.24
CA VAL A 229 -9.88 -0.41 0.01
C VAL A 229 -10.59 -0.91 1.26
N THR A 230 -11.81 -1.34 1.10
CA THR A 230 -12.63 -1.98 2.15
C THR A 230 -13.14 -3.31 1.65
N THR A 231 -13.47 -4.22 2.57
CA THR A 231 -14.21 -5.43 2.21
C THR A 231 -15.71 -5.15 2.22
N SER A 232 -16.46 -5.90 1.43
CA SER A 232 -17.93 -5.85 1.42
C SER A 232 -18.56 -6.22 2.78
N SER A 233 -17.81 -6.92 3.64
CA SER A 233 -18.20 -7.24 5.02
C SER A 233 -17.92 -6.10 6.01
N GLY A 234 -17.31 -4.99 5.57
CA GLY A 234 -16.95 -3.86 6.45
C GLY A 234 -15.66 -4.07 7.26
N VAL A 235 -14.99 -5.20 7.10
CA VAL A 235 -13.69 -5.44 7.73
C VAL A 235 -12.61 -4.61 7.01
N LYS A 236 -11.66 -4.07 7.75
CA LYS A 236 -10.54 -3.32 7.18
C LYS A 236 -9.70 -4.25 6.29
N PHE A 237 -9.52 -3.86 5.03
CA PHE A 237 -8.72 -4.62 4.06
C PHE A 237 -7.31 -4.93 4.57
N GLY A 238 -6.85 -6.16 4.36
CA GLY A 238 -5.54 -6.63 4.81
C GLY A 238 -5.42 -6.93 6.31
N LYS A 239 -6.54 -6.88 7.04
CA LYS A 239 -6.65 -7.38 8.41
C LYS A 239 -7.47 -8.67 8.39
N THR A 240 -6.93 -9.72 8.97
CA THR A 240 -7.60 -11.01 9.17
C THR A 240 -7.62 -11.34 10.67
N GLU A 241 -8.29 -12.41 11.07
CA GLU A 241 -8.23 -12.91 12.45
C GLU A 241 -6.78 -13.27 12.86
N ALA A 242 -5.97 -13.75 11.89
CA ALA A 242 -4.55 -14.05 12.08
C ALA A 242 -3.64 -12.80 12.01
N GLY A 243 -4.19 -11.60 11.83
CA GLY A 243 -3.44 -10.34 11.83
C GLY A 243 -3.31 -9.66 10.46
N THR A 244 -2.25 -8.88 10.29
CA THR A 244 -1.97 -8.12 9.06
C THR A 244 -1.32 -9.01 8.01
N ILE A 245 -1.74 -8.88 6.76
CA ILE A 245 -1.11 -9.55 5.61
C ILE A 245 0.01 -8.66 5.07
N TRP A 246 1.24 -9.11 5.28
CA TRP A 246 2.46 -8.40 4.92
C TRP A 246 2.96 -8.78 3.52
N LEU A 247 3.74 -7.90 2.89
CA LEU A 247 4.42 -8.18 1.62
C LEU A 247 5.74 -8.95 1.83
N ASP A 248 6.25 -8.98 3.06
CA ASP A 248 7.44 -9.74 3.42
C ASP A 248 7.08 -11.22 3.62
N PRO A 249 7.72 -12.15 2.89
CA PRO A 249 7.45 -13.58 3.00
C PRO A 249 7.83 -14.18 4.38
N GLU A 250 8.70 -13.51 5.15
CA GLU A 250 9.04 -13.94 6.51
C GLU A 250 7.95 -13.58 7.53
N LEU A 251 7.16 -12.52 7.26
CA LEU A 251 6.04 -12.09 8.11
C LEU A 251 4.71 -12.70 7.67
N THR A 252 4.52 -12.91 6.37
CA THR A 252 3.36 -13.61 5.81
C THR A 252 3.86 -14.57 4.73
N PRO A 253 3.94 -15.88 5.02
CA PRO A 253 4.38 -16.87 4.03
C PRO A 253 3.56 -16.78 2.73
N PRO A 254 4.17 -17.02 1.55
CA PRO A 254 3.51 -16.93 0.25
C PRO A 254 2.23 -17.76 0.15
N PHE A 255 2.16 -18.90 0.83
CA PHE A 255 0.95 -19.71 0.92
C PHE A 255 -0.20 -18.95 1.60
N ARG A 256 0.03 -18.33 2.77
CA ARG A 256 -0.99 -17.53 3.49
C ARG A 256 -1.37 -16.28 2.70
N PHE A 257 -0.38 -15.68 2.02
CA PHE A 257 -0.61 -14.55 1.11
C PHE A 257 -1.53 -14.96 -0.04
N TYR A 258 -1.29 -16.10 -0.68
CA TYR A 258 -2.13 -16.66 -1.74
C TYR A 258 -3.55 -16.98 -1.22
N GLN A 259 -3.66 -17.60 -0.02
CA GLN A 259 -4.94 -17.91 0.61
C GLN A 259 -5.78 -16.67 0.90
N PHE A 260 -5.16 -15.56 1.30
CA PHE A 260 -5.86 -14.30 1.50
C PHE A 260 -6.59 -13.84 0.22
N TRP A 261 -5.93 -13.94 -0.94
CA TRP A 261 -6.50 -13.50 -2.21
C TRP A 261 -7.51 -14.50 -2.80
N ILE A 262 -7.24 -15.79 -2.71
CA ILE A 262 -8.18 -16.80 -3.26
C ILE A 262 -9.47 -16.86 -2.46
N ASN A 263 -9.47 -16.47 -1.19
CA ASN A 263 -10.65 -16.41 -0.32
C ASN A 263 -11.43 -15.08 -0.41
N THR A 264 -11.13 -14.25 -1.40
CA THR A 264 -11.87 -13.01 -1.65
C THR A 264 -13.35 -13.29 -1.90
N ASP A 265 -14.23 -12.49 -1.29
CA ASP A 265 -15.68 -12.52 -1.51
C ASP A 265 -16.01 -12.22 -2.99
N ASP A 266 -17.04 -12.84 -3.52
CA ASP A 266 -17.49 -12.65 -4.90
C ASP A 266 -17.83 -11.18 -5.23
N ARG A 267 -18.29 -10.41 -4.22
CA ARG A 267 -18.59 -8.98 -4.35
C ARG A 267 -17.35 -8.09 -4.46
N ASP A 268 -16.21 -8.57 -3.97
CA ASP A 268 -14.96 -7.80 -3.86
C ASP A 268 -13.96 -8.16 -4.97
N VAL A 269 -14.06 -9.36 -5.57
CA VAL A 269 -13.04 -9.90 -6.47
C VAL A 269 -12.83 -9.05 -7.72
N VAL A 270 -13.90 -8.56 -8.36
CA VAL A 270 -13.80 -7.72 -9.58
C VAL A 270 -13.19 -6.36 -9.27
N PRO A 271 -13.60 -5.60 -8.23
CA PRO A 271 -12.88 -4.43 -7.75
C PRO A 271 -11.39 -4.69 -7.46
N TYR A 272 -11.06 -5.85 -6.86
CA TYR A 272 -9.65 -6.16 -6.56
C TYR A 272 -8.85 -6.54 -7.80
N LEU A 273 -9.43 -7.25 -8.77
CA LEU A 273 -8.80 -7.46 -10.08
C LEU A 273 -8.45 -6.13 -10.75
N LYS A 274 -9.34 -5.15 -10.73
CA LYS A 274 -9.09 -3.80 -11.24
C LYS A 274 -7.97 -3.09 -10.49
N SER A 275 -7.96 -3.18 -9.17
CA SER A 275 -7.05 -2.43 -8.30
C SER A 275 -5.64 -3.03 -8.26
N PHE A 276 -5.52 -4.35 -8.16
CA PHE A 276 -4.30 -5.04 -7.76
C PHE A 276 -3.64 -5.87 -8.87
N THR A 277 -4.19 -5.89 -10.10
CA THR A 277 -3.60 -6.65 -11.21
C THR A 277 -3.25 -5.76 -12.41
N TRP A 278 -2.47 -6.34 -13.34
CA TRP A 278 -2.17 -5.74 -14.63
C TRP A 278 -3.10 -6.22 -15.75
N LEU A 279 -4.13 -6.98 -15.42
CA LEU A 279 -5.09 -7.51 -16.38
C LEU A 279 -5.76 -6.38 -17.15
N ARG A 280 -5.99 -6.63 -18.44
CA ARG A 280 -6.67 -5.70 -19.33
C ARG A 280 -8.17 -5.71 -19.07
N ARG A 281 -8.85 -4.72 -19.61
CA ARG A 281 -10.29 -4.53 -19.46
C ARG A 281 -11.08 -5.74 -19.93
N GLU A 282 -10.69 -6.32 -21.08
CA GLU A 282 -11.33 -7.48 -21.69
C GLU A 282 -11.19 -8.73 -20.80
N GLU A 283 -9.98 -8.98 -20.27
CA GLU A 283 -9.71 -10.11 -19.39
C GLU A 283 -10.54 -10.03 -18.08
N ILE A 284 -10.67 -8.82 -17.52
CA ILE A 284 -11.49 -8.63 -16.32
C ILE A 284 -12.97 -8.80 -16.63
N ALA A 285 -13.45 -8.35 -17.80
CA ALA A 285 -14.83 -8.53 -18.21
C ALA A 285 -15.19 -10.01 -18.40
N GLU A 286 -14.28 -10.82 -18.96
CA GLU A 286 -14.45 -12.27 -19.09
C GLU A 286 -14.55 -12.95 -17.71
N LEU A 287 -13.69 -12.56 -16.77
CA LEU A 287 -13.73 -13.08 -15.39
C LEU A 287 -15.00 -12.65 -14.64
N GLU A 288 -15.50 -11.44 -14.87
CA GLU A 288 -16.77 -10.96 -14.31
C GLU A 288 -17.96 -11.76 -14.86
N GLU A 289 -17.95 -12.09 -16.15
CA GLU A 289 -18.98 -12.93 -16.75
C GLU A 289 -18.91 -14.38 -16.22
N THR A 290 -17.72 -14.95 -16.06
CA THR A 290 -17.54 -16.27 -15.45
C THR A 290 -18.02 -16.28 -14.00
N LEU A 291 -17.71 -15.23 -13.22
CA LEU A 291 -18.19 -15.09 -11.85
C LEU A 291 -19.73 -15.08 -11.78
N ARG A 292 -20.39 -14.42 -12.74
CA ARG A 292 -21.86 -14.34 -12.83
C ARG A 292 -22.50 -15.66 -13.22
N THR A 293 -21.88 -16.43 -14.12
CA THR A 293 -22.47 -17.64 -14.71
C THR A 293 -22.08 -18.93 -14.00
N ALA A 294 -20.88 -18.99 -13.41
CA ALA A 294 -20.31 -20.16 -12.76
C ALA A 294 -19.49 -19.79 -11.51
N PRO A 295 -20.08 -19.10 -10.50
CA PRO A 295 -19.33 -18.61 -9.31
C PRO A 295 -18.63 -19.72 -8.53
N GLN A 296 -19.17 -20.95 -8.56
CA GLN A 296 -18.59 -22.12 -7.89
C GLN A 296 -17.21 -22.51 -8.45
N GLU A 297 -16.86 -22.12 -9.67
CA GLU A 297 -15.55 -22.37 -10.25
C GLU A 297 -14.46 -21.48 -9.68
N ARG A 298 -14.83 -20.35 -9.07
CA ARG A 298 -13.93 -19.37 -8.42
C ARG A 298 -12.77 -18.93 -9.33
N GLU A 299 -13.01 -18.84 -10.63
CA GLU A 299 -11.98 -18.50 -11.62
C GLU A 299 -11.40 -17.09 -11.39
N ALA A 300 -12.28 -16.13 -11.10
CA ALA A 300 -11.88 -14.75 -10.81
C ALA A 300 -10.96 -14.67 -9.57
N GLN A 301 -11.28 -15.41 -8.49
CA GLN A 301 -10.47 -15.48 -7.28
C GLN A 301 -9.13 -16.18 -7.51
N ARG A 302 -9.11 -17.27 -8.28
CA ARG A 302 -7.87 -17.95 -8.67
C ARG A 302 -6.97 -17.03 -9.47
N ARG A 303 -7.54 -16.35 -10.47
CA ARG A 303 -6.78 -15.40 -11.28
C ARG A 303 -6.22 -14.25 -10.44
N LEU A 304 -7.02 -13.68 -9.54
CA LEU A 304 -6.57 -12.64 -8.61
C LEU A 304 -5.40 -13.12 -7.74
N ALA A 305 -5.55 -14.27 -7.10
CA ALA A 305 -4.52 -14.83 -6.23
C ALA A 305 -3.21 -15.11 -6.98
N ARG A 306 -3.30 -15.66 -8.20
CA ARG A 306 -2.13 -15.92 -9.06
C ARG A 306 -1.41 -14.63 -9.43
N GLU A 307 -2.13 -13.66 -9.98
CA GLU A 307 -1.55 -12.38 -10.45
C GLU A 307 -0.84 -11.64 -9.31
N VAL A 308 -1.50 -11.53 -8.16
CA VAL A 308 -0.92 -10.75 -7.05
C VAL A 308 0.20 -11.51 -6.36
N THR A 309 0.09 -12.84 -6.18
CA THR A 309 1.18 -13.63 -5.57
C THR A 309 2.41 -13.68 -6.46
N ALA A 310 2.25 -13.90 -7.78
CA ALA A 310 3.37 -13.84 -8.73
C ALA A 310 4.06 -12.47 -8.72
N MET A 311 3.28 -11.39 -8.71
CA MET A 311 3.80 -10.02 -8.70
C MET A 311 4.60 -9.69 -7.44
N VAL A 312 4.15 -10.16 -6.27
CA VAL A 312 4.78 -9.83 -4.97
C VAL A 312 5.90 -10.80 -4.62
N HIS A 313 5.72 -12.11 -4.85
CA HIS A 313 6.61 -13.15 -4.38
C HIS A 313 7.35 -13.90 -5.49
N GLY A 314 6.94 -13.72 -6.75
CA GLY A 314 7.51 -14.39 -7.93
C GLY A 314 6.83 -15.72 -8.26
N GLU A 315 7.12 -16.24 -9.45
CA GLU A 315 6.49 -17.44 -10.02
C GLU A 315 6.81 -18.72 -9.22
N ASP A 316 8.03 -18.85 -8.67
CA ASP A 316 8.42 -20.03 -7.89
C ASP A 316 7.61 -20.11 -6.58
N ALA A 317 7.41 -18.98 -5.91
CA ALA A 317 6.62 -18.90 -4.69
C ALA A 317 5.13 -19.14 -4.97
N LEU A 318 4.61 -18.65 -6.10
CA LEU A 318 3.26 -18.94 -6.58
C LEU A 318 3.08 -20.45 -6.80
N ALA A 319 3.99 -21.09 -7.53
CA ALA A 319 3.90 -22.52 -7.82
C ALA A 319 3.91 -23.37 -6.52
N LYS A 320 4.71 -22.97 -5.52
CA LYS A 320 4.70 -23.60 -4.19
C LYS A 320 3.37 -23.39 -3.47
N ALA A 321 2.83 -22.18 -3.49
CA ALA A 321 1.55 -21.86 -2.84
C ALA A 321 0.36 -22.60 -3.49
N GLU A 322 0.36 -22.76 -4.81
CA GLU A 322 -0.67 -23.53 -5.52
C GLU A 322 -0.59 -25.02 -5.18
N ARG A 323 0.62 -25.61 -5.15
CA ARG A 323 0.80 -27.01 -4.71
C ARG A 323 0.35 -27.20 -3.27
N ALA A 324 0.74 -26.31 -2.38
CA ALA A 324 0.32 -26.28 -0.99
C ALA A 324 -1.20 -26.26 -0.85
N THR A 325 -1.87 -25.43 -1.66
CA THR A 325 -3.33 -25.34 -1.73
C THR A 325 -3.94 -26.69 -2.20
N ALA A 326 -3.37 -27.30 -3.24
CA ALA A 326 -3.85 -28.60 -3.72
C ALA A 326 -3.75 -29.70 -2.66
N VAL A 327 -2.68 -29.70 -1.85
CA VAL A 327 -2.50 -30.65 -0.74
C VAL A 327 -3.57 -30.50 0.33
N LEU A 328 -3.97 -29.28 0.69
CA LEU A 328 -5.09 -29.07 1.62
C LEU A 328 -6.42 -29.67 1.11
N PHE A 329 -6.57 -29.82 -0.20
CA PHE A 329 -7.73 -30.41 -0.83
C PHE A 329 -7.52 -31.86 -1.27
N GLY A 330 -6.50 -32.55 -0.71
CA GLY A 330 -6.30 -34.00 -0.83
C GLY A 330 -5.28 -34.45 -1.87
N ALA A 331 -4.44 -33.55 -2.41
CA ALA A 331 -3.28 -33.96 -3.21
C ALA A 331 -2.16 -34.55 -2.35
N GLU A 332 -1.23 -35.31 -2.97
CA GLU A 332 -0.12 -35.94 -2.26
C GLU A 332 0.89 -34.93 -1.71
N ILE A 333 1.39 -35.18 -0.48
CA ILE A 333 2.34 -34.31 0.25
C ILE A 333 3.80 -34.53 -0.24
N ALA A 334 4.05 -35.54 -1.07
CA ALA A 334 5.40 -36.07 -1.33
C ALA A 334 6.45 -35.05 -1.83
N ASP A 335 6.03 -33.92 -2.42
CA ASP A 335 6.91 -32.93 -3.04
C ASP A 335 7.03 -31.60 -2.26
N LEU A 336 6.56 -31.55 -1.01
CA LEU A 336 6.63 -30.35 -0.17
C LEU A 336 7.86 -30.40 0.76
N GLU A 337 8.51 -29.25 0.93
CA GLU A 337 9.54 -29.12 1.95
C GLU A 337 8.93 -29.07 3.37
N PRO A 338 9.66 -29.50 4.42
CA PRO A 338 9.14 -29.50 5.81
C PRO A 338 8.62 -28.13 6.26
N ARG A 339 9.22 -27.02 5.82
CA ARG A 339 8.79 -25.66 6.11
C ARG A 339 7.43 -25.38 5.46
N ASP A 340 7.27 -25.75 4.19
CA ASP A 340 6.01 -25.56 3.47
C ASP A 340 4.87 -26.34 4.16
N VAL A 341 5.13 -27.58 4.62
CA VAL A 341 4.16 -28.37 5.38
C VAL A 341 3.80 -27.68 6.70
N SER A 342 4.79 -27.17 7.44
CA SER A 342 4.55 -26.44 8.68
C SER A 342 3.69 -25.19 8.46
N ASP A 343 3.97 -24.41 7.38
CA ASP A 343 3.23 -23.19 7.04
C ASP A 343 1.79 -23.49 6.59
N ILE A 344 1.58 -24.57 5.84
CA ILE A 344 0.25 -25.01 5.35
C ILE A 344 -0.64 -25.43 6.52
N PHE A 345 -0.09 -26.17 7.47
CA PHE A 345 -0.84 -26.76 8.58
C PHE A 345 -0.71 -25.97 9.88
N ALA A 346 -0.14 -24.77 9.88
CA ALA A 346 0.08 -23.96 11.08
C ALA A 346 -1.20 -23.65 11.86
N ASP A 347 -2.34 -23.54 11.19
CA ASP A 347 -3.66 -23.27 11.79
C ASP A 347 -4.50 -24.56 11.98
N VAL A 348 -3.93 -25.72 11.64
CA VAL A 348 -4.59 -27.03 11.83
C VAL A 348 -4.15 -27.60 13.18
N PRO A 349 -5.07 -28.11 14.01
CA PRO A 349 -4.69 -28.81 15.24
C PRO A 349 -3.64 -29.87 14.95
N SER A 350 -2.49 -29.76 15.61
CA SER A 350 -1.34 -30.63 15.40
C SER A 350 -0.79 -31.12 16.73
N ILE A 351 -0.18 -32.30 16.71
CA ILE A 351 0.51 -32.89 17.86
C ILE A 351 1.95 -33.21 17.49
N GLU A 352 2.85 -33.07 18.45
CA GLU A 352 4.22 -33.54 18.31
C GLU A 352 4.32 -34.97 18.74
N ILE A 353 4.97 -35.81 17.92
CA ILE A 353 5.22 -37.23 18.22
C ILE A 353 6.71 -37.48 18.12
N GLU A 354 7.28 -38.12 19.13
CA GLU A 354 8.69 -38.54 19.08
C GLU A 354 8.93 -39.47 17.90
N ARG A 355 9.93 -39.17 17.09
CA ARG A 355 10.28 -39.92 15.87
C ARG A 355 10.50 -41.43 16.19
N ALA A 356 11.06 -41.74 17.33
CA ALA A 356 11.29 -43.12 17.77
C ALA A 356 9.99 -43.96 17.86
N ARG A 357 8.83 -43.33 18.07
CA ARG A 357 7.52 -44.01 18.11
C ARG A 357 6.97 -44.35 16.73
N LEU A 358 7.56 -43.76 15.67
CA LEU A 358 7.20 -44.03 14.27
C LEU A 358 8.12 -45.06 13.61
N GLU A 359 9.20 -45.51 14.32
CA GLU A 359 10.13 -46.52 13.84
C GLU A 359 9.64 -47.95 14.20
N GLY A 360 10.11 -48.97 13.47
CA GLY A 360 9.68 -50.33 13.61
C GLY A 360 8.30 -50.59 13.04
N ASP A 361 7.39 -51.18 13.84
CA ASP A 361 6.00 -51.43 13.41
C ASP A 361 5.13 -50.16 13.30
N GLY A 362 5.72 -48.98 13.66
CA GLY A 362 5.04 -47.70 13.62
C GLY A 362 4.01 -47.49 14.73
N LEU A 363 3.29 -46.35 14.68
CA LEU A 363 2.21 -46.03 15.59
C LEU A 363 0.86 -46.36 14.91
N PRO A 364 -0.02 -47.14 15.54
CA PRO A 364 -1.34 -47.40 15.00
C PRO A 364 -2.13 -46.11 14.75
N LEU A 365 -2.80 -46.01 13.61
CA LEU A 365 -3.57 -44.82 13.23
C LEU A 365 -4.62 -44.44 14.30
N ALA A 366 -5.22 -45.46 14.96
CA ALA A 366 -6.19 -45.23 16.03
C ALA A 366 -5.56 -44.49 17.23
N ASP A 367 -4.33 -44.87 17.63
CA ASP A 367 -3.63 -44.22 18.72
C ASP A 367 -3.19 -42.80 18.35
N LEU A 368 -2.83 -42.59 17.08
CA LEU A 368 -2.53 -41.28 16.54
C LEU A 368 -3.75 -40.35 16.60
N LEU A 369 -4.92 -40.82 16.18
CA LEU A 369 -6.17 -40.06 16.21
C LEU A 369 -6.62 -39.76 17.66
N ILE A 370 -6.45 -40.69 18.57
CA ILE A 370 -6.76 -40.47 19.99
C ILE A 370 -5.82 -39.40 20.59
N ALA A 371 -4.54 -39.43 20.23
CA ALA A 371 -3.57 -38.44 20.70
C ALA A 371 -3.81 -37.04 20.13
N ALA A 372 -4.37 -36.94 18.92
CA ALA A 372 -4.68 -35.69 18.24
C ALA A 372 -6.01 -35.02 18.71
N GLY A 373 -6.85 -35.74 19.51
CA GLY A 373 -8.14 -35.25 20.04
C GLY A 373 -9.28 -35.64 19.15
#